data_0fafb05abce14f60b115c84615d3b49b
#
_entry.id   0fafb05abce14f60b115c84615d3b49b
#
_cell.length_a   1.000
_cell.length_b   1.000
_cell.length_c   1.000
_cell.angle_alpha   90.00
_cell.angle_beta   90.00
_cell.angle_gamma   90.00
#
_symmetry.space_group_name_H-M   'P 1'
#
loop_
_entity.id
_entity.type
_entity.pdbx_description
1 polymer ?
#
loop_
_entity_poly.entity_id
_entity_poly.type
_entity_poly.pdbx_seq_one_letter_code
_entity_poly.pdbx_strand_id
1 'polypeptide(L)'
;RWKTGINLRIQEVIVHPKSRVFRELERSSFIEELSGTILRTSQTHGKQMLFGFSSHRWLGLHLGMTGWLHSESKSYSPAKHDALVLTQSKQKLVFRDPRQFGRLRFHIGKELPVWWTEQPISMLNPSFDKKIIQDALVRHKKRPIKALLLDQRYFPGMGNWMADEVLWRACIHPACRS
;
A
#
# COMPACT_ATOMS: atom_id res chain seq x y z
N ARG A 1 2.78 2.58 -10.80
CA ARG A 1 3.50 3.77 -11.27
C ARG A 1 5.00 3.69 -11.04
N TRP A 2 5.45 2.96 -10.04
CA TRP A 2 6.90 2.70 -9.84
C TRP A 2 7.43 1.53 -10.70
N LYS A 3 6.60 0.90 -11.51
CA LYS A 3 7.02 -0.20 -12.41
C LYS A 3 8.10 0.24 -13.42
N THR A 4 8.13 1.51 -13.79
CA THR A 4 9.17 2.07 -14.66
C THR A 4 10.58 2.01 -14.04
N GLY A 5 10.66 1.90 -12.72
CA GLY A 5 11.92 1.80 -11.97
C GLY A 5 12.44 0.37 -11.77
N ILE A 6 11.72 -0.65 -12.24
CA ILE A 6 12.16 -2.05 -12.10
C ILE A 6 13.45 -2.27 -12.88
N ASN A 7 14.38 -3.03 -12.28
CA ASN A 7 15.73 -3.32 -12.72
C ASN A 7 16.71 -2.13 -12.72
N LEU A 8 16.29 -1.00 -12.13
CA LEU A 8 17.19 0.13 -11.94
C LEU A 8 17.67 0.21 -10.48
N ARG A 9 18.95 0.60 -10.32
CA ARG A 9 19.60 0.78 -9.02
C ARG A 9 19.09 2.06 -8.34
N ILE A 10 18.86 1.97 -7.04
CA ILE A 10 18.62 3.13 -6.17
C ILE A 10 19.97 3.77 -5.87
N GLN A 11 20.20 4.97 -6.38
CA GLN A 11 21.42 5.75 -6.18
C GLN A 11 21.39 6.53 -4.88
N GLU A 12 20.20 7.05 -4.54
CA GLU A 12 19.98 7.89 -3.35
C GLU A 12 18.58 7.68 -2.83
N VAL A 13 18.44 7.71 -1.51
CA VAL A 13 17.16 7.63 -0.79
C VAL A 13 16.97 8.93 -0.02
N ILE A 14 15.95 9.71 -0.38
CA ILE A 14 15.61 10.96 0.31
C ILE A 14 14.31 10.74 1.07
N VAL A 15 14.34 10.97 2.38
CA VAL A 15 13.18 10.89 3.26
C VAL A 15 12.85 12.26 3.83
N HIS A 16 11.57 12.60 3.88
CA HIS A 16 11.14 13.85 4.51
C HIS A 16 11.33 13.76 6.04
N PRO A 17 12.10 14.66 6.66
CA PRO A 17 12.53 14.52 8.07
C PRO A 17 11.36 14.48 9.07
N LYS A 18 10.27 15.17 8.76
CA LYS A 18 9.08 15.28 9.63
C LYS A 18 7.91 14.41 9.16
N SER A 19 8.09 13.56 8.16
CA SER A 19 6.97 12.77 7.64
C SER A 19 6.58 11.64 8.61
N ARG A 20 5.29 11.58 8.92
CA ARG A 20 4.69 10.57 9.80
C ARG A 20 4.57 9.18 9.15
N VAL A 21 4.77 9.07 7.84
CA VAL A 21 4.71 7.77 7.14
C VAL A 21 5.80 6.80 7.62
N PHE A 22 6.89 7.34 8.20
CA PHE A 22 8.02 6.59 8.77
C PHE A 22 7.90 6.28 10.27
N ARG A 23 6.73 6.46 10.88
CA ARG A 23 6.54 6.34 12.34
C ARG A 23 6.94 4.99 12.93
N GLU A 24 7.08 3.95 12.10
CA GLU A 24 7.46 2.60 12.49
C GLU A 24 8.85 2.22 11.96
N LEU A 25 9.57 3.16 11.36
CA LEU A 25 10.88 2.92 10.76
C LEU A 25 11.92 3.88 11.32
N GLU A 26 13.08 3.33 11.62
CA GLU A 26 14.27 4.12 11.87
C GLU A 26 14.80 4.60 10.50
N ARG A 27 14.89 5.94 10.31
CA ARG A 27 15.13 6.54 8.99
C ARG A 27 16.55 6.33 8.48
N SER A 28 17.56 6.43 9.34
CA SER A 28 18.95 6.29 8.93
C SER A 28 19.23 4.87 8.47
N SER A 29 18.81 3.87 9.24
CA SER A 29 18.91 2.46 8.84
C SER A 29 18.16 2.17 7.54
N PHE A 30 16.94 2.70 7.39
CA PHE A 30 16.16 2.55 6.17
C PHE A 30 16.87 3.12 4.93
N ILE A 31 17.47 4.30 5.05
CA ILE A 31 18.23 4.94 3.97
C ILE A 31 19.44 4.09 3.60
N GLU A 32 20.22 3.69 4.59
CA GLU A 32 21.43 2.88 4.41
C GLU A 32 21.11 1.55 3.72
N GLU A 33 20.13 0.83 4.25
CA GLU A 33 19.75 -0.49 3.78
C GLU A 33 19.13 -0.50 2.37
N LEU A 34 18.50 0.59 1.95
CA LEU A 34 17.85 0.68 0.66
C LEU A 34 18.77 1.28 -0.42
N SER A 35 19.75 2.10 -0.02
CA SER A 35 20.73 2.70 -0.94
C SER A 35 21.56 1.63 -1.64
N GLY A 36 21.82 1.83 -2.91
CA GLY A 36 22.60 0.89 -3.73
C GLY A 36 21.85 -0.36 -4.18
N THR A 37 20.66 -0.65 -3.64
CA THR A 37 19.84 -1.80 -4.04
C THR A 37 19.23 -1.61 -5.43
N ILE A 38 18.71 -2.69 -6.01
CA ILE A 38 18.01 -2.67 -7.31
C ILE A 38 16.53 -3.00 -7.03
N LEU A 39 15.61 -2.16 -7.48
CA LEU A 39 14.18 -2.48 -7.46
C LEU A 39 13.90 -3.66 -8.39
N ARG A 40 13.37 -4.76 -7.88
CA ARG A 40 13.14 -6.01 -8.61
C ARG A 40 11.67 -6.28 -8.89
N THR A 41 10.81 -6.07 -7.90
CA THR A 41 9.40 -6.44 -8.00
C THR A 41 8.49 -5.34 -7.46
N SER A 42 7.26 -5.33 -7.96
CA SER A 42 6.18 -4.46 -7.49
C SER A 42 4.88 -5.26 -7.51
N GLN A 43 4.30 -5.46 -6.34
CA GLN A 43 3.08 -6.21 -6.14
C GLN A 43 2.03 -5.34 -5.45
N THR A 44 0.77 -5.67 -5.62
CA THR A 44 -0.36 -4.96 -4.98
C THR A 44 -1.35 -5.99 -4.46
N HIS A 45 -1.82 -5.80 -3.24
CA HIS A 45 -2.87 -6.59 -2.63
C HIS A 45 -3.82 -5.67 -1.84
N GLY A 46 -5.07 -5.56 -2.28
CA GLY A 46 -6.01 -4.60 -1.72
C GLY A 46 -5.46 -3.16 -1.75
N LYS A 47 -5.26 -2.57 -0.58
CA LYS A 47 -4.70 -1.22 -0.40
C LYS A 47 -3.21 -1.22 -0.07
N GLN A 48 -2.58 -2.39 -0.03
CA GLN A 48 -1.16 -2.56 0.27
C GLN A 48 -0.35 -2.75 -1.01
N MET A 49 0.86 -2.25 -1.01
CA MET A 49 1.86 -2.47 -2.05
C MET A 49 3.11 -3.05 -1.45
N LEU A 50 3.77 -3.94 -2.17
CA LEU A 50 5.05 -4.50 -1.81
C LEU A 50 6.04 -4.29 -2.95
N PHE A 51 7.15 -3.69 -2.63
CA PHE A 51 8.29 -3.52 -3.51
C PHE A 51 9.44 -4.38 -3.02
N GLY A 52 9.91 -5.29 -3.86
CA GLY A 52 11.08 -6.12 -3.58
C GLY A 52 12.33 -5.51 -4.21
N PHE A 53 13.39 -5.45 -3.42
CA PHE A 53 14.70 -4.98 -3.86
C PHE A 53 15.73 -6.11 -3.79
N SER A 54 16.87 -5.92 -4.43
CA SER A 54 18.00 -6.83 -4.33
C SER A 54 18.44 -7.02 -2.86
N SER A 55 19.16 -8.12 -2.61
CA SER A 55 19.63 -8.46 -1.26
C SER A 55 18.52 -8.63 -0.23
N HIS A 56 17.36 -9.15 -0.66
CA HIS A 56 16.24 -9.52 0.22
C HIS A 56 15.66 -8.37 1.05
N ARG A 57 15.48 -7.22 0.44
CA ARG A 57 14.86 -6.05 1.08
C ARG A 57 13.46 -5.83 0.54
N TRP A 58 12.51 -5.58 1.44
CA TRP A 58 11.09 -5.47 1.13
C TRP A 58 10.53 -4.18 1.71
N LEU A 59 9.96 -3.36 0.84
CA LEU A 59 9.27 -2.11 1.23
C LEU A 59 7.78 -2.28 1.04
N GLY A 60 7.05 -2.31 2.15
CA GLY A 60 5.60 -2.24 2.18
C GLY A 60 5.13 -0.79 2.19
N LEU A 61 4.09 -0.50 1.42
CA LEU A 61 3.55 0.85 1.30
C LEU A 61 2.02 0.82 1.29
N HIS A 62 1.42 1.68 2.11
CA HIS A 62 0.01 2.01 2.09
C HIS A 62 -0.16 3.49 1.80
N LEU A 63 -0.98 3.83 0.81
CA LEU A 63 -1.12 5.23 0.35
C LEU A 63 -1.88 6.14 1.32
N GLY A 64 -2.58 5.59 2.29
CA GLY A 64 -3.50 6.36 3.10
C GLY A 64 -4.71 6.83 2.29
N MET A 65 -5.10 8.08 2.46
CA MET A 65 -6.25 8.67 1.77
C MET A 65 -5.86 9.51 0.55
N THR A 66 -4.72 10.20 0.63
CA THR A 66 -4.29 11.21 -0.35
C THR A 66 -2.90 10.94 -0.90
N GLY A 67 -2.28 9.85 -0.49
CA GLY A 67 -0.96 9.48 -1.00
C GLY A 67 -1.03 8.93 -2.42
N TRP A 68 0.00 9.20 -3.20
CA TRP A 68 0.17 8.61 -4.52
C TRP A 68 1.64 8.38 -4.88
N LEU A 69 1.86 7.45 -5.78
CA LEU A 69 3.16 7.18 -6.36
C LEU A 69 3.24 7.76 -7.76
N HIS A 70 4.36 8.37 -8.09
CA HIS A 70 4.66 8.84 -9.44
C HIS A 70 6.15 8.71 -9.74
N SER A 71 6.49 8.90 -11.00
CA SER A 71 7.88 8.97 -11.47
C SER A 71 8.11 10.37 -12.03
N GLU A 72 9.26 10.93 -11.73
CA GLU A 72 9.69 12.26 -12.13
C GLU A 72 11.02 12.19 -12.86
N SER A 73 11.37 13.25 -13.57
CA SER A 73 12.67 13.38 -14.23
C SER A 73 13.82 13.31 -13.22
N LYS A 74 15.00 13.02 -13.67
CA LYS A 74 16.20 13.00 -12.81
C LYS A 74 16.49 14.36 -12.19
N SER A 75 16.15 15.46 -12.85
CA SER A 75 16.33 16.84 -12.37
C SER A 75 15.27 17.30 -11.35
N TYR A 76 14.26 16.48 -11.09
CA TYR A 76 13.23 16.81 -10.12
C TYR A 76 13.79 17.11 -8.73
N SER A 77 13.36 18.19 -8.11
CA SER A 77 13.65 18.53 -6.72
C SER A 77 12.49 18.12 -5.81
N PRO A 78 12.76 17.47 -4.67
CA PRO A 78 11.71 17.04 -3.75
C PRO A 78 10.82 18.20 -3.30
N ALA A 79 9.50 18.02 -3.35
CA ALA A 79 8.53 19.02 -2.94
C ALA A 79 8.07 18.80 -1.49
N LYS A 80 7.40 19.79 -0.91
CA LYS A 80 6.98 19.86 0.51
C LYS A 80 6.29 18.59 1.05
N HIS A 81 5.58 17.86 0.21
CA HIS A 81 4.79 16.69 0.64
C HIS A 81 5.35 15.36 0.10
N ASP A 82 6.56 15.36 -0.46
CA ASP A 82 7.22 14.14 -0.88
C ASP A 82 7.80 13.44 0.35
N ALA A 83 7.13 12.37 0.73
CA ALA A 83 7.52 11.61 1.91
C ALA A 83 8.78 10.78 1.67
N LEU A 84 8.89 10.18 0.47
CA LEU A 84 10.01 9.35 0.04
C LEU A 84 10.32 9.62 -1.42
N VAL A 85 11.60 9.81 -1.73
CA VAL A 85 12.11 9.90 -3.12
C VAL A 85 13.26 8.91 -3.28
N LEU A 86 13.14 8.03 -4.25
CA LEU A 86 14.18 7.07 -4.63
C LEU A 86 14.78 7.51 -5.96
N THR A 87 16.01 8.00 -5.92
CA THR A 87 16.73 8.45 -7.12
C THR A 87 17.33 7.25 -7.84
N GLN A 88 17.07 7.15 -9.12
CA GLN A 88 17.64 6.17 -10.05
C GLN A 88 18.42 6.87 -11.17
N SER A 89 19.10 6.12 -12.03
CA SER A 89 19.94 6.70 -13.10
C SER A 89 19.19 7.58 -14.09
N LYS A 90 17.91 7.28 -14.35
CA LYS A 90 17.10 7.94 -15.39
C LYS A 90 15.91 8.74 -14.83
N GLN A 91 15.51 8.49 -13.59
CA GLN A 91 14.28 9.03 -13.02
C GLN A 91 14.33 9.05 -11.48
N LYS A 92 13.35 9.69 -10.87
CA LYS A 92 13.07 9.63 -9.45
C LYS A 92 11.69 8.99 -9.22
N LEU A 93 11.63 8.03 -8.31
CA LEU A 93 10.37 7.42 -7.87
C LEU A 93 9.92 8.15 -6.60
N VAL A 94 8.74 8.73 -6.64
CA VAL A 94 8.25 9.62 -5.57
C VAL A 94 7.01 9.04 -4.91
N PHE A 95 7.01 9.00 -3.59
CA PHE A 95 5.82 8.83 -2.78
C PHE A 95 5.46 10.17 -2.14
N ARG A 96 4.34 10.74 -2.57
CA ARG A 96 3.81 12.00 -2.05
C ARG A 96 2.59 11.72 -1.18
N ASP A 97 2.53 12.33 0.01
CA ASP A 97 1.39 12.18 0.92
C ASP A 97 1.12 13.48 1.72
N PRO A 98 0.30 14.39 1.20
CA PRO A 98 0.01 15.67 1.84
C PRO A 98 -0.61 15.54 3.23
N ARG A 99 -1.44 14.53 3.47
CA ARG A 99 -2.15 14.32 4.73
C ARG A 99 -1.41 13.40 5.70
N GLN A 100 -0.33 12.76 5.27
CA GLN A 100 0.52 11.86 6.07
C GLN A 100 -0.23 10.69 6.73
N PHE A 101 -1.25 10.16 6.07
CA PHE A 101 -1.99 8.97 6.48
C PHE A 101 -1.41 7.68 5.87
N GLY A 102 -0.44 7.84 5.00
CA GLY A 102 0.33 6.74 4.46
C GLY A 102 1.14 6.03 5.54
N ARG A 103 1.62 4.87 5.20
CA ARG A 103 2.45 4.04 6.09
C ARG A 103 3.49 3.30 5.26
N LEU A 104 4.69 3.28 5.76
CA LEU A 104 5.77 2.45 5.25
C LEU A 104 6.10 1.37 6.27
N ARG A 105 6.46 0.20 5.76
CA ARG A 105 7.04 -0.92 6.50
C ARG A 105 8.26 -1.39 5.75
N PHE A 106 9.27 -1.78 6.46
CA PHE A 106 10.50 -2.30 5.85
C PHE A 106 10.89 -3.62 6.49
N HIS A 107 11.36 -4.54 5.68
CA HIS A 107 11.77 -5.85 6.13
C HIS A 107 13.01 -6.30 5.35
N ILE A 108 13.94 -6.93 6.05
CA ILE A 108 15.13 -7.57 5.51
C ILE A 108 15.03 -9.06 5.79
N GLY A 109 15.02 -9.89 4.78
CA GLY A 109 14.92 -11.35 4.91
C GLY A 109 14.67 -12.03 3.58
N LYS A 110 15.13 -13.27 3.44
CA LYS A 110 14.92 -14.08 2.22
C LYS A 110 13.44 -14.31 1.95
N GLU A 111 12.68 -14.55 3.01
CA GLU A 111 11.25 -14.79 2.95
C GLU A 111 10.47 -13.48 2.82
N LEU A 112 9.28 -13.57 2.24
CA LEU A 112 8.33 -12.46 2.24
C LEU A 112 7.92 -12.10 3.67
N PRO A 113 7.72 -10.80 3.96
CA PRO A 113 7.30 -10.41 5.31
C PRO A 113 5.95 -11.00 5.70
N VAL A 114 5.82 -11.45 6.96
CA VAL A 114 4.60 -12.07 7.51
C VAL A 114 3.36 -11.18 7.29
N TRP A 115 3.49 -9.86 7.50
CA TRP A 115 2.40 -8.91 7.26
C TRP A 115 1.94 -8.82 5.79
N TRP A 116 2.70 -9.39 4.86
CA TRP A 116 2.31 -9.52 3.45
C TRP A 116 1.68 -10.88 3.16
N THR A 117 2.25 -11.96 3.67
CA THR A 117 1.78 -13.34 3.41
C THR A 117 0.49 -13.68 4.13
N GLU A 118 0.21 -13.05 5.27
CA GLU A 118 -1.02 -13.25 6.06
C GLU A 118 -2.19 -12.35 5.66
N GLN A 119 -2.09 -11.66 4.53
CA GLN A 119 -3.22 -10.86 4.06
C GLN A 119 -4.40 -11.75 3.64
N PRO A 120 -5.65 -11.31 3.90
CA PRO A 120 -6.83 -12.03 3.47
C PRO A 120 -6.86 -12.19 1.95
N ILE A 121 -7.59 -13.19 1.47
CA ILE A 121 -7.76 -13.41 0.03
C ILE A 121 -8.28 -12.15 -0.67
N SER A 122 -7.65 -11.75 -1.77
CA SER A 122 -8.06 -10.57 -2.54
C SER A 122 -9.46 -10.76 -3.12
N MET A 123 -10.28 -9.71 -3.10
CA MET A 123 -11.57 -9.70 -3.79
C MET A 123 -11.48 -9.93 -5.31
N LEU A 124 -10.29 -9.73 -5.90
CA LEU A 124 -10.02 -10.00 -7.32
C LEU A 124 -9.54 -11.44 -7.57
N ASN A 125 -9.35 -12.23 -6.52
CA ASN A 125 -8.97 -13.63 -6.66
C ASN A 125 -10.21 -14.44 -7.07
N PRO A 126 -10.12 -15.35 -8.05
CA PRO A 126 -11.23 -16.22 -8.45
C PRO A 126 -11.84 -17.05 -7.32
N SER A 127 -11.05 -17.34 -6.28
CA SER A 127 -11.53 -18.04 -5.08
C SER A 127 -12.29 -17.14 -4.08
N PHE A 128 -12.40 -15.83 -4.33
CA PHE A 128 -13.25 -14.95 -3.53
C PHE A 128 -14.69 -15.07 -4.00
N ASP A 129 -15.38 -16.05 -3.49
CA ASP A 129 -16.69 -16.49 -3.94
C ASP A 129 -17.86 -15.97 -3.05
N LYS A 130 -19.07 -16.32 -3.47
CA LYS A 130 -20.31 -15.99 -2.74
C LYS A 130 -20.31 -16.56 -1.32
N LYS A 131 -19.68 -17.71 -1.10
CA LYS A 131 -19.64 -18.36 0.22
C LYS A 131 -18.84 -17.52 1.21
N ILE A 132 -17.67 -16.99 0.81
CA ILE A 132 -16.85 -16.11 1.65
C ILE A 132 -17.66 -14.87 2.06
N ILE A 133 -18.42 -14.28 1.14
CA ILE A 133 -19.26 -13.12 1.41
C ILE A 133 -20.39 -13.49 2.41
N GLN A 134 -21.09 -14.59 2.16
CA GLN A 134 -22.16 -15.06 3.05
C GLN A 134 -21.66 -15.36 4.47
N ASP A 135 -20.52 -16.04 4.59
CA ASP A 135 -19.91 -16.34 5.89
C ASP A 135 -19.55 -15.08 6.66
N ALA A 136 -19.03 -14.06 5.97
CA ALA A 136 -18.74 -12.75 6.59
C ALA A 136 -20.03 -12.04 7.06
N LEU A 137 -21.08 -12.04 6.25
CA LEU A 137 -22.38 -11.45 6.59
C LEU A 137 -23.01 -12.15 7.80
N VAL A 138 -23.09 -13.47 7.79
CA VAL A 138 -23.67 -14.26 8.89
C VAL A 138 -22.89 -14.06 10.19
N ARG A 139 -21.56 -14.09 10.11
CA ARG A 139 -20.69 -13.90 11.30
C ARG A 139 -20.86 -12.52 11.93
N HIS A 140 -21.16 -11.51 11.13
CA HIS A 140 -21.24 -10.11 11.55
C HIS A 140 -22.62 -9.48 11.44
N LYS A 141 -23.68 -10.29 11.46
CA LYS A 141 -25.10 -9.90 11.27
C LYS A 141 -25.62 -8.73 12.12
N LYS A 142 -24.89 -8.32 13.18
CA LYS A 142 -25.23 -7.17 14.01
C LYS A 142 -24.53 -5.88 13.61
N ARG A 143 -23.57 -5.94 12.69
CA ARG A 143 -22.82 -4.75 12.24
C ARG A 143 -23.57 -4.03 11.11
N PRO A 144 -23.45 -2.69 11.00
CA PRO A 144 -23.88 -1.99 9.80
C PRO A 144 -23.14 -2.54 8.57
N ILE A 145 -23.89 -2.80 7.49
CA ILE A 145 -23.34 -3.45 6.28
C ILE A 145 -22.16 -2.65 5.70
N LYS A 146 -22.24 -1.33 5.65
CA LYS A 146 -21.13 -0.49 5.18
C LYS A 146 -19.87 -0.66 6.04
N ALA A 147 -20.04 -0.73 7.37
CA ALA A 147 -18.91 -0.93 8.28
C ALA A 147 -18.24 -2.31 8.10
N LEU A 148 -19.02 -3.33 7.75
CA LEU A 148 -18.47 -4.64 7.39
C LEU A 148 -17.74 -4.61 6.05
N LEU A 149 -18.31 -3.98 5.02
CA LEU A 149 -17.67 -3.84 3.70
C LEU A 149 -16.34 -3.08 3.76
N LEU A 150 -16.18 -2.15 4.69
CA LEU A 150 -14.93 -1.39 4.87
C LEU A 150 -13.86 -2.16 5.65
N ASP A 151 -14.20 -3.30 6.26
CA ASP A 151 -13.26 -4.09 7.04
C ASP A 151 -12.35 -4.89 6.11
N GLN A 152 -11.08 -4.48 6.04
CA GLN A 152 -10.08 -5.06 5.14
C GLN A 152 -9.76 -6.53 5.42
N ARG A 153 -10.16 -7.07 6.57
CA ARG A 153 -10.01 -8.50 6.91
C ARG A 153 -10.96 -9.38 6.10
N TYR A 154 -12.11 -8.83 5.69
CA TYR A 154 -13.14 -9.54 4.92
C TYR A 154 -13.22 -9.07 3.47
N PHE A 155 -13.03 -7.77 3.24
CA PHE A 155 -13.15 -7.14 1.92
C PHE A 155 -11.89 -6.30 1.60
N PRO A 156 -10.72 -6.96 1.41
CA PRO A 156 -9.47 -6.25 1.16
C PRO A 156 -9.52 -5.45 -0.13
N GLY A 157 -9.24 -4.15 -0.03
CA GLY A 157 -9.31 -3.21 -1.15
C GLY A 157 -10.58 -2.36 -1.17
N MET A 158 -11.69 -2.80 -0.56
CA MET A 158 -12.92 -2.03 -0.47
C MET A 158 -12.68 -0.68 0.20
N GLY A 159 -13.02 0.41 -0.48
CA GLY A 159 -12.96 1.77 0.03
C GLY A 159 -14.36 2.38 0.18
N ASN A 160 -14.44 3.59 0.76
CA ASN A 160 -15.74 4.25 0.99
C ASN A 160 -16.57 4.36 -0.29
N TRP A 161 -16.00 4.94 -1.36
CA TRP A 161 -16.75 5.14 -2.60
C TRP A 161 -17.21 3.81 -3.23
N MET A 162 -16.39 2.75 -3.16
CA MET A 162 -16.79 1.42 -3.67
C MET A 162 -17.91 0.82 -2.83
N ALA A 163 -17.82 0.94 -1.49
CA ALA A 163 -18.86 0.45 -0.60
C ALA A 163 -20.17 1.20 -0.84
N ASP A 164 -20.13 2.51 -1.03
CA ASP A 164 -21.31 3.32 -1.34
C ASP A 164 -21.93 2.93 -2.68
N GLU A 165 -21.12 2.75 -3.70
CA GLU A 165 -21.58 2.35 -5.04
C GLU A 165 -22.21 0.94 -5.03
N VAL A 166 -21.59 -0.02 -4.34
CA VAL A 166 -22.15 -1.38 -4.21
C VAL A 166 -23.49 -1.36 -3.49
N LEU A 167 -23.59 -0.63 -2.38
CA LEU A 167 -24.82 -0.53 -1.60
C LEU A 167 -25.91 0.21 -2.37
N TRP A 168 -25.56 1.28 -3.07
CA TRP A 168 -26.47 2.02 -3.92
C TRP A 168 -27.08 1.13 -5.02
N ARG A 169 -26.24 0.40 -5.75
CA ARG A 169 -26.70 -0.52 -6.81
C ARG A 169 -27.55 -1.68 -6.27
N ALA A 170 -27.26 -2.12 -5.05
CA ALA A 170 -28.01 -3.16 -4.38
C ALA A 170 -29.30 -2.64 -3.71
N CYS A 171 -29.57 -1.34 -3.72
CA CYS A 171 -30.68 -0.68 -3.00
C CYS A 171 -30.66 -0.99 -1.49
N ILE A 172 -29.48 -1.11 -0.89
CA ILE A 172 -29.29 -1.40 0.54
C ILE A 172 -28.85 -0.14 1.27
N HIS A 173 -29.59 0.25 2.31
CA HIS A 173 -29.19 1.39 3.15
C HIS A 173 -27.89 1.05 3.93
N PRO A 174 -26.89 1.94 4.00
CA PRO A 174 -25.58 1.68 4.63
C PRO A 174 -25.64 1.25 6.11
N ALA A 175 -26.67 1.68 6.83
CA ALA A 175 -26.90 1.33 8.23
C ALA A 175 -27.68 0.03 8.44
N CYS A 176 -28.19 -0.62 7.40
CA CYS A 176 -28.80 -1.94 7.52
C CYS A 176 -27.81 -2.90 8.18
N ARG A 177 -28.33 -3.82 8.99
CA ARG A 177 -27.53 -4.91 9.57
C ARG A 177 -27.15 -5.91 8.48
N SER A 178 -25.91 -6.37 8.52
CA SER A 178 -25.38 -7.37 7.58
C SER A 178 -25.96 -8.75 7.82
#